data_5cd81f93491a5a4033d5694f84f66840
#
_entry.id   5cd81f93491a5a4033d5694f84f66840
#
_cell.length_a   1.000
_cell.length_b   1.000
_cell.length_c   1.000
_cell.angle_alpha   90.00
_cell.angle_beta   90.00
_cell.angle_gamma   90.00
#
_symmetry.space_group_name_H-M   'P 1'
#
loop_
_entity.id
_entity.type
_entity.pdbx_description
1 polymer ?
#
loop_
_entity_poly.entity_id
_entity_poly.type
_entity_poly.pdbx_seq_one_letter_code
_entity_poly.pdbx_strand_id
1 'polypeptide(L)'
;MVDYTYLVNDIIQASENEGTEFVNYIPNMVNRAEERLTKDLDDYGLVSYTSVAVSSGNNILTLPTGTRVVKNINIVSNSTKINLLQRTDEYINDYWPVSASTDEPRYYAPRNNTTVLIAPTPASTYGGQVVHVSRPVTLTSATPENYYTDFCYDLLFNASMIEAMVFQKDYPTSQLFEQRYSQLLELQRNQARRTRRDDMQSPASPAGADDNLVANTN
;
A
#
# COMPACT_ATOMS: atom_id res chain seq x y z
N MET A 1 -19.73 15.62 2.04
CA MET A 1 -18.59 14.72 2.07
C MET A 1 -19.16 13.32 2.20
N VAL A 2 -18.65 12.38 1.49
CA VAL A 2 -19.16 11.00 1.55
C VAL A 2 -18.50 10.35 2.74
N ASP A 3 -19.30 9.92 3.70
CA ASP A 3 -18.85 9.28 4.93
C ASP A 3 -19.46 7.89 5.12
N TYR A 4 -19.09 7.20 6.18
CA TYR A 4 -19.64 5.89 6.53
C TYR A 4 -21.16 5.88 6.64
N THR A 5 -21.75 6.93 7.22
CA THR A 5 -23.21 7.04 7.39
C THR A 5 -23.92 7.18 6.04
N TYR A 6 -23.31 7.96 5.14
CA TYR A 6 -23.80 8.08 3.77
C TYR A 6 -23.73 6.73 3.04
N LEU A 7 -22.62 6.01 3.15
CA LEU A 7 -22.47 4.68 2.54
C LEU A 7 -23.53 3.68 3.05
N VAL A 8 -23.75 3.65 4.37
CA VAL A 8 -24.76 2.77 4.98
C VAL A 8 -26.16 3.08 4.43
N ASN A 9 -26.53 4.36 4.35
CA ASN A 9 -27.81 4.79 3.81
C ASN A 9 -27.95 4.45 2.31
N ASP A 10 -26.88 4.64 1.54
CA ASP A 10 -26.86 4.32 0.11
C ASP A 10 -27.03 2.80 -0.13
N ILE A 11 -26.40 1.96 0.69
CA ILE A 11 -26.59 0.50 0.66
C ILE A 11 -28.05 0.13 0.99
N ILE A 12 -28.64 0.72 2.03
CA ILE A 12 -30.04 0.44 2.41
C ILE A 12 -31.00 0.81 1.28
N GLN A 13 -30.83 2.00 0.70
CA GLN A 13 -31.68 2.47 -0.38
C GLN A 13 -31.52 1.64 -1.66
N ALA A 14 -30.29 1.32 -2.04
CA ALA A 14 -30.01 0.55 -3.25
C ALA A 14 -30.43 -0.93 -3.14
N SER A 15 -30.43 -1.48 -1.93
CA SER A 15 -30.87 -2.86 -1.67
C SER A 15 -32.37 -2.98 -1.39
N GLU A 16 -33.09 -1.84 -1.24
CA GLU A 16 -34.51 -1.78 -0.85
C GLU A 16 -34.81 -2.64 0.39
N ASN A 17 -33.84 -2.75 1.31
CA ASN A 17 -33.96 -3.59 2.50
C ASN A 17 -33.67 -2.83 3.79
N GLU A 18 -34.70 -2.50 4.53
CA GLU A 18 -34.65 -1.83 5.83
C GLU A 18 -34.75 -2.78 7.02
N GLY A 19 -34.72 -4.10 6.76
CA GLY A 19 -34.82 -5.11 7.81
C GLY A 19 -33.69 -4.98 8.84
N THR A 20 -34.06 -5.02 10.12
CA THR A 20 -33.08 -4.83 11.22
C THR A 20 -31.90 -5.77 11.16
N GLU A 21 -32.13 -7.02 10.73
CA GLU A 21 -31.05 -8.01 10.57
C GLU A 21 -30.08 -7.60 9.48
N PHE A 22 -30.59 -7.12 8.34
CA PHE A 22 -29.78 -6.62 7.24
C PHE A 22 -28.94 -5.40 7.66
N VAL A 23 -29.60 -4.40 8.23
CA VAL A 23 -28.95 -3.15 8.67
C VAL A 23 -27.85 -3.43 9.70
N ASN A 24 -28.09 -4.31 10.66
CA ASN A 24 -27.07 -4.70 11.65
C ASN A 24 -25.89 -5.46 11.04
N TYR A 25 -26.05 -6.05 9.85
CA TYR A 25 -24.98 -6.79 9.18
C TYR A 25 -24.14 -5.93 8.22
N ILE A 26 -24.63 -4.72 7.82
CA ILE A 26 -23.91 -3.81 6.91
C ILE A 26 -22.46 -3.54 7.34
N PRO A 27 -22.13 -3.31 8.63
CA PRO A 27 -20.73 -3.12 9.04
C PRO A 27 -19.79 -4.26 8.61
N ASN A 28 -20.28 -5.51 8.64
CA ASN A 28 -19.52 -6.66 8.20
C ASN A 28 -19.35 -6.70 6.67
N MET A 29 -20.38 -6.27 5.91
CA MET A 29 -20.32 -6.18 4.45
C MET A 29 -19.28 -5.13 4.04
N VAL A 30 -19.32 -3.94 4.66
CA VAL A 30 -18.35 -2.87 4.41
C VAL A 30 -16.92 -3.31 4.74
N ASN A 31 -16.71 -3.97 5.89
CA ASN A 31 -15.38 -4.47 6.25
C ASN A 31 -14.83 -5.49 5.23
N ARG A 32 -15.66 -6.39 4.71
CA ARG A 32 -15.26 -7.32 3.64
C ARG A 32 -14.94 -6.60 2.34
N ALA A 33 -15.73 -5.58 1.99
CA ALA A 33 -15.48 -4.73 0.84
C ALA A 33 -14.13 -4.00 0.97
N GLU A 34 -13.83 -3.41 2.12
CA GLU A 34 -12.54 -2.79 2.40
C GLU A 34 -11.37 -3.78 2.31
N GLU A 35 -11.54 -5.00 2.82
CA GLU A 35 -10.52 -6.04 2.70
C GLU A 35 -10.26 -6.44 1.24
N ARG A 36 -11.31 -6.49 0.44
CA ARG A 36 -11.21 -6.75 -1.00
C ARG A 36 -10.46 -5.62 -1.70
N LEU A 37 -10.88 -4.36 -1.49
CA LEU A 37 -10.22 -3.18 -2.03
C LEU A 37 -8.74 -3.12 -1.63
N THR A 38 -8.46 -3.44 -0.37
CA THR A 38 -7.10 -3.51 0.15
C THR A 38 -6.22 -4.48 -0.65
N LYS A 39 -6.76 -5.59 -1.15
CA LYS A 39 -6.02 -6.58 -1.96
C LYS A 39 -5.93 -6.17 -3.43
N ASP A 40 -6.98 -5.54 -3.94
CA ASP A 40 -7.13 -5.24 -5.36
C ASP A 40 -6.46 -3.93 -5.77
N LEU A 41 -6.35 -2.96 -4.85
CA LEU A 41 -5.75 -1.66 -5.09
C LEU A 41 -4.32 -1.57 -4.56
N ASP A 42 -3.45 -1.00 -5.37
CA ASP A 42 -2.08 -0.63 -5.02
C ASP A 42 -1.84 0.83 -5.43
N ASP A 43 -2.74 1.70 -4.96
CA ASP A 43 -2.76 3.10 -5.32
C ASP A 43 -1.62 3.89 -4.67
N TYR A 44 -1.18 4.94 -5.37
CA TYR A 44 -0.15 5.84 -4.89
C TYR A 44 -0.56 6.55 -3.58
N GLY A 45 -1.85 6.88 -3.44
CA GLY A 45 -2.41 7.49 -2.23
C GLY A 45 -2.37 6.61 -0.98
N LEU A 46 -2.11 5.30 -1.13
CA LEU A 46 -1.90 4.37 -0.02
C LEU A 46 -0.44 4.30 0.45
N VAL A 47 0.48 5.01 -0.22
CA VAL A 47 1.90 5.02 0.16
C VAL A 47 2.10 5.97 1.33
N SER A 48 2.60 5.43 2.43
CA SER A 48 2.90 6.16 3.65
C SER A 48 4.41 6.22 3.90
N TYR A 49 4.84 7.34 4.48
CA TYR A 49 6.22 7.63 4.84
C TYR A 49 6.31 7.74 6.36
N THR A 50 6.69 6.67 7.02
CA THR A 50 6.71 6.62 8.49
C THR A 50 8.13 6.65 9.03
N SER A 51 8.40 7.60 9.93
CA SER A 51 9.69 7.68 10.62
C SER A 51 9.83 6.52 11.61
N VAL A 52 11.00 5.90 11.62
CA VAL A 52 11.34 4.78 12.49
C VAL A 52 12.70 5.01 13.12
N ALA A 53 12.94 4.37 14.25
CA ALA A 53 14.27 4.31 14.86
C ALA A 53 14.85 2.90 14.68
N VAL A 54 16.05 2.84 14.14
CA VAL A 54 16.82 1.60 14.03
C VAL A 54 17.78 1.56 15.22
N SER A 55 17.47 0.73 16.21
CA SER A 55 18.19 0.71 17.49
C SER A 55 19.56 0.02 17.38
N SER A 56 20.56 0.58 18.06
CA SER A 56 21.89 -0.04 18.20
C SER A 56 21.81 -1.46 18.74
N GLY A 57 22.57 -2.36 18.19
CA GLY A 57 22.65 -3.77 18.60
C GLY A 57 21.44 -4.62 18.28
N ASN A 58 20.40 -4.05 17.64
CA ASN A 58 19.19 -4.78 17.26
C ASN A 58 19.09 -4.87 15.72
N ASN A 59 19.17 -6.08 15.20
CA ASN A 59 19.04 -6.36 13.77
C ASN A 59 17.60 -6.56 13.30
N ILE A 60 16.61 -6.40 14.16
CA ILE A 60 15.18 -6.51 13.84
C ILE A 60 14.53 -5.13 13.92
N LEU A 61 13.96 -4.68 12.80
CA LEU A 61 13.13 -3.48 12.75
C LEU A 61 11.66 -3.88 12.70
N THR A 62 10.88 -3.34 13.63
CA THR A 62 9.43 -3.45 13.60
C THR A 62 8.86 -2.46 12.58
N LEU A 63 8.02 -2.97 11.69
CA LEU A 63 7.33 -2.17 10.69
C LEU A 63 6.17 -1.37 11.30
N PRO A 64 5.81 -0.23 10.71
CA PRO A 64 4.63 0.53 11.10
C PRO A 64 3.36 -0.32 11.02
N THR A 65 2.42 -0.07 11.94
CA THR A 65 1.13 -0.76 11.95
C THR A 65 0.38 -0.55 10.64
N GLY A 66 -0.25 -1.59 10.13
CA GLY A 66 -0.99 -1.55 8.86
C GLY A 66 -0.11 -1.63 7.61
N THR A 67 1.19 -1.87 7.74
CA THR A 67 2.08 -2.11 6.59
C THR A 67 1.64 -3.37 5.83
N ARG A 68 1.38 -3.22 4.53
CA ARG A 68 1.12 -4.34 3.61
C ARG A 68 2.37 -4.73 2.81
N VAL A 69 2.99 -3.72 2.19
CA VAL A 69 4.16 -3.90 1.35
C VAL A 69 5.17 -2.82 1.70
N VAL A 70 6.39 -3.22 1.98
CA VAL A 70 7.51 -2.30 2.14
C VAL A 70 8.06 -1.95 0.76
N LYS A 71 8.09 -0.66 0.42
CA LYS A 71 8.65 -0.19 -0.85
C LYS A 71 10.13 0.19 -0.71
N ASN A 72 10.48 0.82 0.40
CA ASN A 72 11.83 1.23 0.68
C ASN A 72 12.04 1.43 2.17
N ILE A 73 13.26 1.18 2.63
CA ILE A 73 13.72 1.54 3.98
C ILE A 73 14.99 2.35 3.82
N ASN A 74 15.06 3.47 4.51
CA ASN A 74 16.27 4.27 4.57
C ASN A 74 16.61 4.63 6.01
N ILE A 75 17.88 4.89 6.23
CA ILE A 75 18.44 5.41 7.48
C ILE A 75 19.16 6.72 7.22
N VAL A 76 19.36 7.50 8.26
CA VAL A 76 20.16 8.71 8.21
C VAL A 76 21.42 8.48 9.03
N SER A 77 22.57 8.48 8.36
CA SER A 77 23.90 8.40 8.96
C SER A 77 24.70 9.64 8.56
N ASN A 78 25.28 10.32 9.54
CA ASN A 78 26.08 11.55 9.31
C ASN A 78 25.35 12.58 8.42
N SER A 79 24.07 12.83 8.69
CA SER A 79 23.21 13.73 7.90
C SER A 79 22.98 13.28 6.45
N THR A 80 23.40 12.08 6.08
CA THR A 80 23.22 11.51 4.74
C THR A 80 22.15 10.43 4.80
N LYS A 81 21.19 10.48 3.86
CA LYS A 81 20.16 9.46 3.70
C LYS A 81 20.72 8.27 2.93
N ILE A 82 20.69 7.09 3.54
CA ILE A 82 21.16 5.84 2.97
C ILE A 82 19.96 4.92 2.75
N ASN A 83 19.72 4.52 1.51
CA ASN A 83 18.70 3.53 1.19
C ASN A 83 19.24 2.13 1.42
N LEU A 84 18.51 1.33 2.20
CA LEU A 84 18.83 -0.07 2.41
C LEU A 84 18.39 -0.89 1.19
N LEU A 85 19.24 -1.81 0.75
CA LEU A 85 18.94 -2.69 -0.36
C LEU A 85 18.19 -3.93 0.13
N GLN A 86 17.07 -4.24 -0.51
CA GLN A 86 16.32 -5.46 -0.20
C GLN A 86 17.09 -6.71 -0.65
N ARG A 87 17.20 -7.69 0.23
CA ARG A 87 17.79 -9.01 -0.01
C ARG A 87 16.91 -10.11 0.59
N THR A 88 17.25 -11.36 0.35
CA THR A 88 16.60 -12.49 1.01
C THR A 88 17.20 -12.73 2.40
N ASP A 89 16.46 -13.42 3.26
CA ASP A 89 16.93 -13.74 4.63
C ASP A 89 18.18 -14.62 4.57
N GLU A 90 18.22 -15.58 3.64
CA GLU A 90 19.37 -16.45 3.42
C GLU A 90 20.64 -15.64 3.05
N TYR A 91 20.50 -14.68 2.13
CA TYR A 91 21.62 -13.82 1.74
C TYR A 91 22.18 -13.04 2.94
N ILE A 92 21.32 -12.52 3.80
CA ILE A 92 21.76 -11.79 4.98
C ILE A 92 22.45 -12.71 5.98
N ASN A 93 21.92 -13.90 6.22
CA ASN A 93 22.51 -14.88 7.13
C ASN A 93 23.89 -15.36 6.64
N ASP A 94 24.06 -15.52 5.33
CA ASP A 94 25.37 -15.87 4.74
C ASP A 94 26.35 -14.70 4.76
N TYR A 95 25.88 -13.48 4.46
CA TYR A 95 26.71 -12.28 4.42
C TYR A 95 27.09 -11.80 5.83
N TRP A 96 26.18 -11.90 6.80
CA TRP A 96 26.34 -11.43 8.18
C TRP A 96 25.95 -12.49 9.20
N PRO A 97 26.72 -13.59 9.30
CA PRO A 97 26.34 -14.74 10.13
C PRO A 97 26.42 -14.46 11.63
N VAL A 98 27.19 -13.46 12.05
CA VAL A 98 27.40 -13.10 13.45
C VAL A 98 26.62 -11.81 13.76
N SER A 99 25.42 -11.97 14.33
CA SER A 99 24.56 -10.84 14.68
C SER A 99 25.13 -9.90 15.77
N ALA A 100 26.08 -10.37 16.57
CA ALA A 100 26.78 -9.55 17.56
C ALA A 100 27.82 -8.60 16.95
N SER A 101 28.24 -8.84 15.71
CA SER A 101 29.11 -7.92 15.00
C SER A 101 28.28 -6.76 14.46
N THR A 102 28.69 -5.53 14.73
CA THR A 102 27.93 -4.33 14.40
C THR A 102 28.64 -3.45 13.41
N ASP A 103 27.87 -2.85 12.48
CA ASP A 103 28.34 -1.87 11.51
C ASP A 103 27.18 -0.98 11.03
N GLU A 104 27.41 -0.14 10.03
CA GLU A 104 26.37 0.65 9.38
C GLU A 104 25.46 -0.24 8.52
N PRO A 105 24.13 -0.21 8.74
CA PRO A 105 23.19 -1.02 7.96
C PRO A 105 23.20 -0.68 6.48
N ARG A 106 23.14 -1.70 5.62
CA ARG A 106 23.11 -1.57 4.16
C ARG A 106 22.01 -2.40 3.49
N TYR A 107 21.56 -3.45 4.17
CA TYR A 107 20.61 -4.40 3.61
C TYR A 107 19.43 -4.61 4.57
N TYR A 108 18.30 -4.99 4.01
CA TYR A 108 17.18 -5.50 4.79
C TYR A 108 16.54 -6.71 4.09
N ALA A 109 15.96 -7.61 4.87
CA ALA A 109 15.17 -8.73 4.38
C ALA A 109 13.81 -8.78 5.06
N PRO A 110 12.70 -9.03 4.34
CA PRO A 110 11.42 -9.32 4.95
C PRO A 110 11.52 -10.60 5.79
N ARG A 111 11.11 -10.54 7.06
CA ARG A 111 11.10 -11.71 7.95
C ARG A 111 9.68 -12.22 8.18
N ASN A 112 8.77 -11.31 8.42
CA ASN A 112 7.34 -11.56 8.53
C ASN A 112 6.55 -10.28 8.21
N ASN A 113 5.21 -10.31 8.39
CA ASN A 113 4.36 -9.17 8.07
C ASN A 113 4.59 -7.92 8.94
N THR A 114 5.29 -8.05 10.07
CA THR A 114 5.47 -6.97 11.05
C THR A 114 6.92 -6.61 11.29
N THR A 115 7.88 -7.41 10.82
CA THR A 115 9.31 -7.19 11.07
C THR A 115 10.16 -7.46 9.84
N VAL A 116 11.25 -6.72 9.75
CA VAL A 116 12.32 -6.95 8.78
C VAL A 116 13.64 -7.16 9.50
N LEU A 117 14.50 -7.99 8.91
CA LEU A 117 15.88 -8.17 9.33
C LEU A 117 16.73 -7.07 8.68
N ILE A 118 17.65 -6.49 9.46
CA ILE A 118 18.58 -5.47 8.98
C ILE A 118 20.01 -6.00 9.12
N ALA A 119 20.84 -5.76 8.13
CA ALA A 119 22.25 -6.13 8.15
C ALA A 119 23.13 -5.08 7.46
N PRO A 120 24.34 -4.88 8.00
CA PRO A 120 24.87 -5.30 9.31
C PRO A 120 23.99 -4.91 10.50
N THR A 121 24.18 -5.57 11.63
CA THR A 121 23.55 -5.15 12.89
C THR A 121 23.97 -3.72 13.20
N PRO A 122 23.06 -2.79 13.52
CA PRO A 122 23.36 -1.38 13.71
C PRO A 122 24.37 -1.12 14.81
N ALA A 123 25.48 -0.45 14.52
CA ALA A 123 26.49 -0.07 15.50
C ALA A 123 26.02 1.07 16.43
N SER A 124 25.11 1.92 15.93
CA SER A 124 24.51 3.03 16.69
C SER A 124 23.00 3.11 16.37
N THR A 125 22.30 3.95 17.11
CA THR A 125 20.89 4.22 16.79
C THR A 125 20.80 5.20 15.64
N TYR A 126 20.13 4.79 14.56
CA TYR A 126 19.88 5.61 13.38
C TYR A 126 18.41 6.03 13.32
N GLY A 127 18.17 7.30 13.00
CA GLY A 127 16.86 7.73 12.50
C GLY A 127 16.65 7.17 11.11
N GLY A 128 15.44 6.75 10.78
CA GLY A 128 15.14 6.20 9.47
C GLY A 128 13.70 6.47 9.05
N GLN A 129 13.36 6.00 7.89
CA GLN A 129 12.03 6.10 7.31
C GLN A 129 11.70 4.82 6.56
N VAL A 130 10.52 4.29 6.84
CA VAL A 130 9.92 3.20 6.05
C VAL A 130 8.91 3.79 5.09
N VAL A 131 9.10 3.54 3.80
CA VAL A 131 8.14 3.83 2.75
C VAL A 131 7.36 2.55 2.48
N HIS A 132 6.08 2.58 2.74
CA HIS A 132 5.25 1.37 2.67
C HIS A 132 3.85 1.67 2.16
N VAL A 133 3.19 0.66 1.61
CA VAL A 133 1.77 0.70 1.33
C VAL A 133 1.04 0.38 2.63
N SER A 134 0.24 1.31 3.12
CA SER A 134 -0.54 1.16 4.35
C SER A 134 -1.96 0.68 4.05
N ARG A 135 -2.52 -0.10 4.98
CA ARG A 135 -3.95 -0.37 5.00
C ARG A 135 -4.65 0.87 5.57
N PRO A 136 -5.68 1.43 4.91
CA PRO A 136 -6.50 2.49 5.49
C PRO A 136 -7.14 2.05 6.81
N VAL A 137 -7.47 3.00 7.65
CA VAL A 137 -8.24 2.74 8.87
C VAL A 137 -9.61 2.22 8.49
N THR A 138 -10.09 1.19 9.18
CA THR A 138 -11.40 0.60 8.92
C THR A 138 -12.52 1.59 9.18
N LEU A 139 -13.49 1.66 8.28
CA LEU A 139 -14.66 2.51 8.39
C LEU A 139 -15.58 2.04 9.52
N THR A 140 -15.93 2.98 10.37
CA THR A 140 -16.90 2.80 11.45
C THR A 140 -17.62 4.12 11.71
N SER A 141 -18.63 4.12 12.55
CA SER A 141 -19.26 5.37 12.99
C SER A 141 -18.31 6.30 13.74
N ALA A 142 -17.24 5.76 14.36
CA ALA A 142 -16.21 6.56 15.04
C ALA A 142 -15.10 7.05 14.10
N THR A 143 -14.87 6.35 13.00
CA THR A 143 -13.93 6.71 11.92
C THR A 143 -14.68 6.73 10.60
N PRO A 144 -15.46 7.78 10.33
CA PRO A 144 -16.41 7.78 9.23
C PRO A 144 -15.78 7.96 7.84
N GLU A 145 -14.54 8.38 7.78
CA GLU A 145 -13.82 8.70 6.54
C GLU A 145 -12.50 7.94 6.46
N ASN A 146 -12.14 7.50 5.25
CA ASN A 146 -10.84 6.96 4.93
C ASN A 146 -10.52 7.16 3.45
N TYR A 147 -9.37 6.65 3.00
CA TYR A 147 -8.94 6.76 1.61
C TYR A 147 -10.01 6.28 0.61
N TYR A 148 -10.76 5.23 0.93
CA TYR A 148 -11.75 4.68 0.01
C TYR A 148 -12.99 5.57 -0.12
N THR A 149 -13.44 6.21 0.96
CA THR A 149 -14.56 7.17 0.90
C THR A 149 -14.20 8.41 0.12
N ASP A 150 -12.94 8.85 0.18
CA ASP A 150 -12.49 10.10 -0.44
C ASP A 150 -12.15 9.95 -1.93
N PHE A 151 -11.56 8.82 -2.31
CA PHE A 151 -10.97 8.65 -3.65
C PHE A 151 -11.52 7.48 -4.45
N CYS A 152 -12.19 6.51 -3.83
CA CYS A 152 -12.61 5.25 -4.45
C CYS A 152 -14.05 4.87 -4.05
N TYR A 153 -14.92 5.84 -3.80
CA TYR A 153 -16.26 5.59 -3.29
C TYR A 153 -17.06 4.62 -4.16
N ASP A 154 -17.04 4.80 -5.47
CA ASP A 154 -17.77 3.93 -6.40
C ASP A 154 -17.33 2.47 -6.29
N LEU A 155 -16.03 2.23 -6.08
CA LEU A 155 -15.50 0.89 -5.87
C LEU A 155 -15.96 0.31 -4.52
N LEU A 156 -15.90 1.12 -3.46
CA LEU A 156 -16.32 0.72 -2.13
C LEU A 156 -17.80 0.38 -2.09
N PHE A 157 -18.64 1.22 -2.70
CA PHE A 157 -20.06 1.01 -2.82
C PHE A 157 -20.38 -0.28 -3.58
N ASN A 158 -19.81 -0.48 -4.78
CA ASN A 158 -20.07 -1.68 -5.57
C ASN A 158 -19.58 -2.94 -4.85
N ALA A 159 -18.43 -2.91 -4.20
CA ALA A 159 -17.92 -4.03 -3.41
C ALA A 159 -18.85 -4.34 -2.22
N SER A 160 -19.38 -3.33 -1.54
CA SER A 160 -20.34 -3.48 -0.45
C SER A 160 -21.68 -4.04 -0.94
N MET A 161 -22.15 -3.61 -2.11
CA MET A 161 -23.38 -4.11 -2.73
C MET A 161 -23.26 -5.58 -3.16
N ILE A 162 -22.09 -6.04 -3.60
CA ILE A 162 -21.86 -7.46 -3.87
C ILE A 162 -22.14 -8.29 -2.61
N GLU A 163 -21.59 -7.89 -1.47
CA GLU A 163 -21.82 -8.57 -0.19
C GLU A 163 -23.29 -8.47 0.27
N ALA A 164 -23.93 -7.32 0.05
CA ALA A 164 -25.33 -7.11 0.37
C ALA A 164 -26.25 -8.03 -0.44
N MET A 165 -26.03 -8.16 -1.74
CA MET A 165 -26.81 -9.05 -2.61
C MET A 165 -26.56 -10.53 -2.28
N VAL A 166 -25.32 -10.89 -1.94
CA VAL A 166 -25.02 -12.25 -1.45
C VAL A 166 -25.76 -12.56 -0.15
N PHE A 167 -25.82 -11.60 0.78
CA PHE A 167 -26.60 -11.75 2.01
C PHE A 167 -28.11 -11.99 1.73
N GLN A 168 -28.65 -11.26 0.77
CA GLN A 168 -30.06 -11.41 0.34
C GLN A 168 -30.28 -12.65 -0.54
N LYS A 169 -29.22 -13.38 -0.91
CA LYS A 169 -29.24 -14.52 -1.82
C LYS A 169 -29.68 -14.16 -3.26
N ASP A 170 -29.56 -12.89 -3.62
CA ASP A 170 -29.76 -12.41 -4.99
C ASP A 170 -28.46 -12.45 -5.78
N TYR A 171 -28.09 -13.65 -6.20
CA TYR A 171 -26.86 -13.91 -6.96
C TYR A 171 -26.85 -13.25 -8.36
N PRO A 172 -27.96 -13.17 -9.11
CA PRO A 172 -27.97 -12.47 -10.38
C PRO A 172 -27.61 -10.99 -10.27
N THR A 173 -28.18 -10.28 -9.29
CA THR A 173 -27.88 -8.88 -9.05
C THR A 173 -26.46 -8.70 -8.50
N SER A 174 -25.97 -9.62 -7.66
CA SER A 174 -24.58 -9.64 -7.20
C SER A 174 -23.58 -9.71 -8.36
N GLN A 175 -23.86 -10.52 -9.40
CA GLN A 175 -23.00 -10.60 -10.60
C GLN A 175 -22.96 -9.29 -11.40
N LEU A 176 -24.07 -8.53 -11.42
CA LEU A 176 -24.09 -7.21 -12.07
C LEU A 176 -23.17 -6.23 -11.34
N PHE A 177 -23.20 -6.20 -10.01
CA PHE A 177 -22.29 -5.36 -9.21
C PHE A 177 -20.84 -5.81 -9.36
N GLU A 178 -20.59 -7.12 -9.47
CA GLU A 178 -19.25 -7.67 -9.74
C GLU A 178 -18.68 -7.19 -11.08
N GLN A 179 -19.49 -7.16 -12.12
CA GLN A 179 -19.06 -6.63 -13.44
C GLN A 179 -18.76 -5.13 -13.36
N ARG A 180 -19.60 -4.34 -12.69
CA ARG A 180 -19.35 -2.90 -12.47
C ARG A 180 -18.09 -2.67 -11.65
N TYR A 181 -17.91 -3.41 -10.57
CA TYR A 181 -16.70 -3.35 -9.76
C TYR A 181 -15.44 -3.61 -10.58
N SER A 182 -15.45 -4.66 -11.41
CA SER A 182 -14.31 -5.01 -12.25
C SER A 182 -13.96 -3.91 -13.26
N GLN A 183 -14.97 -3.26 -13.87
CA GLN A 183 -14.76 -2.14 -14.78
C GLN A 183 -14.17 -0.92 -14.06
N LEU A 184 -14.71 -0.56 -12.91
CA LEU A 184 -14.22 0.55 -12.09
C LEU A 184 -12.80 0.29 -11.58
N LEU A 185 -12.49 -0.94 -11.18
CA LEU A 185 -11.17 -1.35 -10.74
C LEU A 185 -10.12 -1.18 -11.85
N GLU A 186 -10.47 -1.53 -13.07
CA GLU A 186 -9.58 -1.33 -14.22
C GLU A 186 -9.32 0.16 -14.49
N LEU A 187 -10.35 0.99 -14.41
CA LEU A 187 -10.22 2.44 -14.53
C LEU A 187 -9.30 3.03 -13.45
N GLN A 188 -9.49 2.62 -12.19
CA GLN A 188 -8.67 3.07 -11.07
C GLN A 188 -7.20 2.62 -11.21
N ARG A 189 -6.98 1.37 -11.61
CA ARG A 189 -5.64 0.86 -11.89
C ARG A 189 -4.95 1.62 -13.03
N ASN A 190 -5.68 1.99 -14.05
CA ASN A 190 -5.14 2.79 -15.15
C ASN A 190 -4.78 4.21 -14.70
N GLN A 191 -5.57 4.81 -13.82
CA GLN A 191 -5.25 6.10 -13.21
C GLN A 191 -3.97 6.02 -12.35
N ALA A 192 -3.85 5.01 -11.49
CA ALA A 192 -2.66 4.78 -10.70
C ALA A 192 -1.40 4.53 -11.55
N ARG A 193 -1.55 3.84 -12.69
CA ARG A 193 -0.45 3.63 -13.65
C ARG A 193 0.00 4.92 -14.32
N ARG A 194 -0.91 5.84 -14.64
CA ARG A 194 -0.56 7.15 -15.22
C ARG A 194 0.29 7.95 -14.26
N THR A 195 -0.10 8.03 -13.01
CA THR A 195 0.65 8.73 -11.96
C THR A 195 2.07 8.17 -11.80
N ARG A 196 2.23 6.83 -11.80
CA ARG A 196 3.55 6.18 -11.73
C ARG A 196 4.39 6.36 -12.99
N ARG A 197 3.77 6.47 -14.16
CA ARG A 197 4.46 6.57 -15.43
C ARG A 197 5.12 7.95 -15.61
N ASP A 198 4.51 8.99 -15.10
CA ASP A 198 5.09 10.34 -15.12
C ASP A 198 6.34 10.42 -14.26
N ASP A 199 6.38 9.71 -13.12
CA ASP A 199 7.58 9.59 -12.28
C ASP A 199 8.70 8.71 -12.87
N MET A 200 8.34 7.80 -13.78
CA MET A 200 9.26 6.84 -14.41
C MET A 200 9.69 7.24 -15.83
N GLN A 201 9.20 8.31 -16.38
CA GLN A 201 9.77 8.86 -17.60
C GLN A 201 11.15 9.43 -17.21
N SER A 202 12.20 8.63 -17.40
CA SER A 202 13.53 9.18 -17.58
C SER A 202 13.40 10.35 -18.55
N PRO A 203 14.00 11.52 -18.25
CA PRO A 203 14.06 12.57 -19.24
C PRO A 203 14.58 11.90 -20.51
N ALA A 204 13.78 11.91 -21.57
CA ALA A 204 14.20 11.36 -22.83
C ALA A 204 15.57 11.98 -23.09
N SER A 205 16.58 11.17 -23.22
CA SER A 205 17.84 11.64 -23.78
C SER A 205 17.47 12.46 -24.97
N PRO A 206 17.86 13.73 -25.08
CA PRO A 206 17.51 14.52 -26.24
C PRO A 206 17.97 13.73 -27.44
N ALA A 207 16.99 13.23 -28.20
CA ALA A 207 17.25 12.52 -29.43
C ALA A 207 17.96 13.53 -30.34
N GLY A 208 19.25 13.38 -30.50
CA GLY A 208 20.02 14.23 -31.39
C GLY A 208 21.27 14.90 -30.81
N ALA A 209 21.71 14.56 -29.61
CA ALA A 209 23.05 14.92 -29.22
C ALA A 209 23.99 13.73 -29.51
N ASP A 210 24.80 13.92 -30.54
CA ASP A 210 26.08 13.26 -30.75
C ASP A 210 26.20 12.00 -31.62
N ASP A 211 25.71 12.09 -32.84
CA ASP A 211 26.36 11.30 -33.91
C ASP A 211 27.27 12.14 -34.85
N ASN A 212 27.59 13.39 -34.46
CA ASN A 212 28.39 14.27 -35.32
C ASN A 212 29.73 14.75 -34.71
N LEU A 213 30.29 14.06 -33.73
CA LEU A 213 31.60 14.41 -33.17
C LEU A 213 32.76 13.47 -33.57
N VAL A 214 32.57 12.68 -34.65
CA VAL A 214 33.71 11.92 -35.22
C VAL A 214 33.81 12.22 -36.73
N ALA A 215 34.18 13.41 -37.07
CA ALA A 215 34.81 13.70 -38.36
C ALA A 215 35.39 15.09 -38.34
N ASN A 216 36.60 15.22 -37.83
CA ASN A 216 37.65 16.14 -38.36
C ASN A 216 38.88 16.09 -37.48
N THR A 217 39.72 15.12 -37.73
CA THR A 217 41.17 15.27 -37.53
C THR A 217 41.81 15.01 -38.87
N ASN A 218 42.09 16.10 -39.56
CA ASN A 218 43.22 16.18 -40.45
C ASN A 218 44.39 16.77 -39.67
#